data_3003e6e43a20e51fe85cd07528e18470
#
_entry.id   3003e6e43a20e51fe85cd07528e18470
#
_cell.length_a   1.000
_cell.length_b   1.000
_cell.length_c   1.000
_cell.angle_alpha   90.00
_cell.angle_beta   90.00
_cell.angle_gamma   90.00
#
_symmetry.space_group_name_H-M   'P 1'
#
loop_
_entity.id
_entity.type
_entity.pdbx_description
1 polymer ?
#
loop_
_entity_poly.entity_id
_entity_poly.type
_entity_poly.pdbx_seq_one_letter_code
_entity_poly.pdbx_strand_id
1 'polypeptide(L)'
;FDDLVGVTKNSGSKAEKVGFKVAANEAPYILTKPIHHSQRTIETLEDGSVILEIEVVINHELERVFFGYANGIQVLYPQTLVELIEKKLRRAVEQYEKPK
;
A
#
# COMPACT_ATOMS: atom_id res chain seq x y z
N PHE A 1 -6.47 17.47 -3.05
CA PHE A 1 -6.31 17.24 -3.55
C PHE A 1 -6.05 17.01 -4.01
N ASP A 2 -5.61 16.94 -4.36
CA ASP A 2 -5.27 16.62 -5.05
C ASP A 2 -4.50 16.53 -5.35
N ASP A 3 -3.88 16.55 -5.63
CA ASP A 3 -3.17 16.32 -6.10
C ASP A 3 -2.21 16.38 -5.96
N LEU A 4 -1.66 16.46 -5.79
CA LEU A 4 -0.96 16.30 -5.89
C LEU A 4 -0.11 15.97 -6.23
N VAL A 5 0.16 15.84 -6.26
CA VAL A 5 0.90 15.29 -6.80
C VAL A 5 0.99 15.44 -8.12
N GLY A 6 1.12 15.69 -8.48
CA GLY A 6 1.06 15.91 -9.59
C GLY A 6 0.30 16.31 -10.37
N VAL A 7 0.16 16.75 -10.39
CA VAL A 7 -0.46 17.04 -10.89
C VAL A 7 -0.50 17.37 -11.76
N THR A 8 -0.53 17.66 -12.35
CA THR A 8 -0.65 17.95 -13.18
C THR A 8 -1.34 17.83 -13.83
N LYS A 9 -1.75 18.01 -14.31
CA LYS A 9 -2.40 17.83 -14.88
C LYS A 9 -2.90 17.08 -15.17
N ASN A 10 -3.36 16.96 -15.27
CA ASN A 10 -3.96 16.19 -15.46
C ASN A 10 -4.03 15.20 -15.51
N SER A 11 -3.92 15.44 -15.67
CA SER A 11 -4.02 14.23 -16.20
C SER A 11 -3.52 13.11 -15.44
N GLY A 12 -2.61 13.10 -14.76
CA GLY A 12 -2.11 12.00 -14.01
C GLY A 12 -2.97 11.61 -12.84
N SER A 13 -4.17 12.12 -12.74
CA SER A 13 -5.01 11.90 -11.57
C SER A 13 -5.96 10.73 -11.69
N LYS A 14 -5.64 9.77 -12.52
CA LYS A 14 -6.51 8.62 -12.68
C LYS A 14 -6.36 7.64 -11.54
N ALA A 15 -7.49 7.09 -11.12
CA ALA A 15 -7.46 6.02 -10.14
C ALA A 15 -6.80 4.78 -10.75
N GLU A 16 -6.00 4.10 -9.95
CA GLU A 16 -5.32 2.89 -10.37
C GLU A 16 -5.65 1.77 -9.40
N LYS A 17 -5.57 0.55 -9.90
CA LYS A 17 -5.80 -0.59 -9.06
C LYS A 17 -4.52 -0.91 -8.30
N VAL A 18 -4.65 -0.98 -6.98
CA VAL A 18 -3.53 -1.30 -6.11
C VAL A 18 -3.85 -2.59 -5.39
N GLY A 19 -3.02 -3.60 -5.61
CA GLY A 19 -3.18 -4.88 -4.96
C GLY A 19 -2.18 -5.05 -3.85
N PHE A 20 -2.62 -5.64 -2.74
CA PHE A 20 -1.73 -5.85 -1.62
C PHE A 20 -2.15 -7.10 -0.85
N LYS A 21 -1.15 -7.73 -0.26
CA LYS A 21 -1.35 -8.94 0.54
C LYS A 21 -1.29 -8.54 2.01
N VAL A 22 -2.25 -9.01 2.78
CA VAL A 22 -2.33 -8.70 4.21
C VAL A 22 -2.07 -9.99 4.99
N ALA A 23 -1.13 -9.91 5.94
CA ALA A 23 -0.79 -11.05 6.77
C ALA A 23 -2.01 -11.51 7.57
N ALA A 24 -2.04 -12.81 7.89
CA ALA A 24 -3.18 -13.40 8.56
C ALA A 24 -3.54 -12.69 9.86
N ASN A 25 -2.54 -12.26 10.62
CA ASN A 25 -2.80 -11.60 11.90
C ASN A 25 -3.33 -10.17 11.74
N GLU A 26 -3.12 -9.57 10.57
CA GLU A 26 -3.64 -8.22 10.31
C GLU A 26 -4.95 -8.24 9.51
N ALA A 27 -5.25 -9.37 8.88
CA ALA A 27 -6.38 -9.44 7.98
C ALA A 27 -7.70 -9.04 8.63
N PRO A 28 -8.05 -9.53 9.83
CA PRO A 28 -9.33 -9.15 10.43
C PRO A 28 -9.44 -7.64 10.65
N TYR A 29 -8.33 -7.02 11.02
CA TYR A 29 -8.34 -5.58 11.26
C TYR A 29 -8.60 -4.80 9.97
N ILE A 30 -7.89 -5.16 8.91
CA ILE A 30 -8.03 -4.48 7.62
C ILE A 30 -9.41 -4.73 7.02
N LEU A 31 -9.94 -5.94 7.19
CA LEU A 31 -11.27 -6.24 6.66
C LEU A 31 -12.36 -5.47 7.40
N THR A 32 -12.16 -5.21 8.69
CA THR A 32 -13.10 -4.45 9.48
C THR A 32 -12.98 -2.96 9.19
N LYS A 33 -11.76 -2.49 8.98
CA LYS A 33 -11.50 -1.08 8.71
C LYS A 33 -10.76 -0.95 7.39
N PRO A 34 -11.50 -0.94 6.27
CA PRO A 34 -10.85 -0.90 4.95
C PRO A 34 -10.00 0.33 4.76
N ILE A 35 -8.93 0.17 4.02
CA ILE A 35 -8.05 1.28 3.68
C ILE A 35 -8.79 2.29 2.81
N HIS A 36 -9.69 1.79 1.96
CA HIS A 36 -10.45 2.63 1.06
C HIS A 36 -11.80 1.97 0.79
N HIS A 37 -12.80 2.78 0.49
CA HIS A 37 -14.14 2.23 0.29
C HIS A 37 -14.22 1.31 -0.92
N SER A 38 -13.27 1.37 -1.84
CA SER A 38 -13.23 0.49 -3.00
C SER A 38 -12.59 -0.86 -2.70
N GLN A 39 -12.14 -1.07 -1.47
CA GLN A 39 -11.44 -2.29 -1.10
C GLN A 39 -12.30 -3.52 -1.32
N ARG A 40 -11.70 -4.53 -1.94
CA ARG A 40 -12.37 -5.80 -2.15
C ARG A 40 -11.37 -6.93 -2.01
N THR A 41 -11.88 -8.09 -1.64
CA THR A 41 -11.05 -9.27 -1.47
C THR A 41 -10.88 -9.96 -2.82
N ILE A 42 -9.65 -10.17 -3.22
CA ILE A 42 -9.33 -10.88 -4.45
C ILE A 42 -9.18 -12.36 -4.15
N GLU A 43 -8.47 -12.69 -3.08
CA GLU A 43 -8.19 -14.07 -2.77
C GLU A 43 -7.91 -14.22 -1.28
N THR A 44 -8.34 -15.34 -0.70
CA THR A 44 -7.97 -15.70 0.66
C THR A 44 -7.05 -16.91 0.58
N LEU A 45 -5.88 -16.79 1.20
CA LEU A 45 -4.87 -17.84 1.12
C LEU A 45 -5.05 -18.84 2.26
N GLU A 46 -4.39 -19.98 2.11
CA GLU A 46 -4.56 -21.07 3.07
C GLU A 46 -4.08 -20.71 4.47
N ASP A 47 -3.06 -19.87 4.55
CA ASP A 47 -2.50 -19.51 5.86
C ASP A 47 -3.30 -18.39 6.54
N GLY A 48 -4.38 -17.96 5.94
CA GLY A 48 -5.20 -16.90 6.51
C GLY A 48 -4.88 -15.52 5.95
N SER A 49 -3.82 -15.38 5.18
CA SER A 49 -3.52 -14.13 4.52
C SER A 49 -4.58 -13.84 3.46
N VAL A 50 -4.78 -12.58 3.14
CA VAL A 50 -5.74 -12.21 2.11
C VAL A 50 -5.07 -11.27 1.12
N ILE A 51 -5.52 -11.34 -0.12
CA ILE A 51 -5.10 -10.41 -1.15
C ILE A 51 -6.28 -9.49 -1.43
N LEU A 52 -6.04 -8.21 -1.26
CA LEU A 52 -7.07 -7.19 -1.43
C LEU A 52 -6.67 -6.25 -2.54
N GLU A 53 -7.68 -5.59 -3.09
CA GLU A 53 -7.44 -4.62 -4.15
C GLU A 53 -8.28 -3.39 -3.87
N ILE A 54 -7.69 -2.23 -4.09
CA ILE A 54 -8.39 -0.96 -4.01
C ILE A 54 -8.17 -0.20 -5.32
N GLU A 55 -9.04 0.74 -5.58
CA GLU A 55 -8.91 1.57 -6.77
C GLU A 55 -8.82 3.02 -6.31
N VAL A 56 -7.62 3.59 -6.41
CA VAL A 56 -7.34 4.90 -5.82
C VAL A 56 -6.33 5.64 -6.67
N VAL A 57 -6.31 6.94 -6.49
CA VAL A 57 -5.23 7.75 -7.03
C VAL A 57 -4.02 7.60 -6.10
N ILE A 58 -2.89 7.21 -6.67
CA ILE A 58 -1.69 6.99 -5.88
C ILE A 58 -1.09 8.34 -5.52
N ASN A 59 -0.91 8.57 -4.22
CA ASN A 59 -0.35 9.83 -3.73
C ASN A 59 0.43 9.56 -2.45
N HIS A 60 0.99 10.63 -1.89
CA HIS A 60 1.82 10.50 -0.69
C HIS A 60 1.05 9.95 0.50
N GLU A 61 -0.21 10.30 0.61
CA GLU A 61 -1.01 9.82 1.72
C GLU A 61 -1.18 8.31 1.65
N LEU A 62 -1.42 7.80 0.46
CA LEU A 62 -1.54 6.35 0.28
C LEU A 62 -0.24 5.65 0.65
N GLU A 63 0.89 6.24 0.22
CA GLU A 63 2.20 5.68 0.55
C GLU A 63 2.39 5.60 2.06
N ARG A 64 1.98 6.63 2.76
CA ARG A 64 2.11 6.66 4.21
C ARG A 64 1.26 5.61 4.88
N VAL A 65 0.07 5.37 4.35
CA VAL A 65 -0.80 4.33 4.88
C VAL A 65 -0.13 2.97 4.78
N PHE A 66 0.38 2.64 3.58
CA PHE A 66 1.05 1.36 3.39
C PHE A 66 2.33 1.26 4.21
N PHE A 67 3.06 2.36 4.31
CA PHE A 67 4.28 2.36 5.12
C PHE A 67 3.95 2.10 6.60
N GLY A 68 2.84 2.63 7.06
CA GLY A 68 2.42 2.43 8.45
C GLY A 68 2.04 0.99 8.77
N TYR A 69 1.66 0.23 7.75
CA TYR A 69 1.32 -1.18 7.91
C TYR A 69 2.40 -2.10 7.35
N ALA A 70 3.61 -1.60 7.22
CA ALA A 70 4.66 -2.29 6.46
C ALA A 70 4.94 -3.70 6.95
N ASN A 71 4.78 -3.96 8.24
CA ASN A 71 5.07 -5.29 8.75
C ASN A 71 3.91 -6.27 8.57
N GLY A 72 2.78 -5.81 8.05
CA GLY A 72 1.63 -6.68 7.85
C GLY A 72 1.04 -6.62 6.46
N ILE A 73 1.52 -5.69 5.64
CA ILE A 73 0.98 -5.51 4.29
C ILE A 73 2.13 -5.47 3.29
N GLN A 74 1.96 -6.21 2.21
CA GLN A 74 2.92 -6.19 1.10
C GLN A 74 2.21 -5.74 -0.15
N VAL A 75 2.65 -4.63 -0.73
CA VAL A 75 2.07 -4.15 -1.98
C VAL A 75 2.52 -5.05 -3.12
N LEU A 76 1.58 -5.47 -3.94
CA LEU A 76 1.85 -6.39 -5.04
C LEU A 76 1.90 -5.69 -6.40
N TYR A 77 1.07 -4.69 -6.58
CA TYR A 77 1.06 -3.90 -7.81
C TYR A 77 0.37 -2.56 -7.54
N PRO A 78 0.61 -1.56 -8.35
CA PRO A 78 1.47 -1.55 -9.53
C PRO A 78 2.95 -1.53 -9.13
N GLN A 79 3.79 -1.90 -10.08
CA GLN A 79 5.23 -2.05 -9.81
C GLN A 79 5.86 -0.74 -9.32
N THR A 80 5.41 0.38 -9.86
CA THR A 80 5.97 1.67 -9.44
C THR A 80 5.75 1.91 -7.95
N LEU A 81 4.56 1.55 -7.44
CA LEU A 81 4.28 1.70 -6.03
C LEU A 81 5.08 0.71 -5.20
N VAL A 82 5.21 -0.53 -5.70
CA VAL A 82 6.01 -1.54 -5.01
C VAL A 82 7.43 -1.03 -4.79
N GLU A 83 8.03 -0.52 -5.86
CA GLU A 83 9.41 -0.04 -5.77
C GLU A 83 9.55 1.14 -4.83
N LEU A 84 8.56 2.03 -4.85
CA LEU A 84 8.60 3.21 -4.00
C LEU A 84 8.51 2.82 -2.52
N ILE A 85 7.60 1.92 -2.20
CA ILE A 85 7.44 1.46 -0.81
C ILE A 85 8.68 0.70 -0.38
N GLU A 86 9.20 -0.17 -1.24
CA GLU A 86 10.39 -0.94 -0.91
C GLU A 86 11.56 0.00 -0.63
N LYS A 87 11.73 1.01 -1.45
CA LYS A 87 12.81 1.97 -1.24
C LYS A 87 12.71 2.66 0.10
N LYS A 88 11.50 3.06 0.48
CA LYS A 88 11.29 3.72 1.75
C LYS A 88 11.58 2.78 2.92
N LEU A 89 11.20 1.53 2.78
CA LEU A 89 11.46 0.54 3.83
C LEU A 89 12.95 0.31 4.00
N ARG A 90 13.68 0.24 2.88
CA ARG A 90 15.12 0.05 2.97
C ARG A 90 15.79 1.20 3.68
N ARG A 91 15.35 2.42 3.39
CA ARG A 91 15.92 3.59 4.06
C ARG A 91 15.62 3.56 5.55
N ALA A 92 14.43 3.12 5.91
CA ALA A 92 14.07 3.03 7.33
C ALA A 92 14.95 2.01 8.05
N VAL A 93 15.18 0.88 7.41
CA VAL A 93 16.02 -0.17 8.00
C VAL A 93 17.46 0.32 8.15
N GLU A 94 17.95 1.03 7.15
CA GLU A 94 19.32 1.54 7.18
C GLU A 94 19.57 2.43 8.38
N GLN A 95 18.56 3.15 8.82
CA GLN A 95 18.73 4.02 9.98
C GLN A 95 19.05 3.23 11.23
N TYR A 96 18.56 2.01 11.33
CA TYR A 96 18.81 1.17 12.50
C TYR A 96 20.06 0.33 12.36
N GLU A 97 20.48 0.08 11.13
CA GLU A 97 21.67 -0.73 10.89
C GLU A 97 22.96 0.08 10.94
N LYS A 98 22.87 1.38 10.73
CA LYS A 98 24.05 2.22 10.77
C LYS A 98 24.58 2.31 12.17
N PRO A 99 25.86 2.02 12.37
CA PRO A 99 26.45 2.27 13.68
C PRO A 99 26.54 3.76 13.82
N LYS A 100 26.34 4.25 14.76
CA LYS A 100 26.29 5.59 14.92
C LYS A 100 27.23 6.13 14.90
#